data_294ab4afbf5277fca0e58cd413c7c246
#
_entry.id   294ab4afbf5277fca0e58cd413c7c246
#
_cell.length_a   1.000
_cell.length_b   1.000
_cell.length_c   1.000
_cell.angle_alpha   90.00
_cell.angle_beta   90.00
_cell.angle_gamma   90.00
#
_symmetry.space_group_name_H-M   'P 1'
#
loop_
_entity.id
_entity.type
_entity.pdbx_description
1 polymer ?
#
loop_
_entity_poly.entity_id
_entity_poly.type
_entity_poly.pdbx_seq_one_letter_code
_entity_poly.pdbx_strand_id
1 'polypeptide(L)'
;MIENHIRYAGAQGFLTNIGGLVTMTVTVPANITGLALIQCRMVAGIAHLRGYDLADERTRNAILACLLGEEEVARLVKRKKLPAPPMALATAPSVDPELSGRIAGEVASDMVARITGTRMATTIGRRVPVVGGVIGLSADAYTTWRLGRYADREFLPRNRR
;
A
#
# COMPACT_ATOMS: atom_id res chain seq x y z
N MET A 1 -14.06 7.96 3.77
CA MET A 1 -12.65 7.77 4.15
C MET A 1 -11.77 7.35 2.97
N ILE A 2 -12.04 6.25 2.29
CA ILE A 2 -11.28 5.79 1.09
C ILE A 2 -11.16 6.91 0.05
N GLU A 3 -12.24 7.63 -0.23
CA GLU A 3 -12.33 8.70 -1.22
C GLU A 3 -11.35 9.86 -0.97
N ASN A 4 -11.18 10.29 0.27
CA ASN A 4 -10.20 11.34 0.61
C ASN A 4 -8.77 10.86 0.39
N HIS A 5 -8.45 9.61 0.69
CA HIS A 5 -7.11 9.05 0.47
C HIS A 5 -6.80 8.87 -1.02
N ILE A 6 -7.82 8.56 -1.84
CA ILE A 6 -7.71 8.53 -3.30
C ILE A 6 -7.35 9.92 -3.84
N ARG A 7 -8.01 10.98 -3.34
CA ARG A 7 -7.73 12.37 -3.76
C ARG A 7 -6.32 12.80 -3.38
N TYR A 8 -5.84 12.46 -2.17
CA TYR A 8 -4.48 12.76 -1.74
C TYR A 8 -3.45 11.98 -2.55
N ALA A 9 -3.65 10.68 -2.78
CA ALA A 9 -2.77 9.87 -3.60
C ALA A 9 -2.70 10.38 -5.04
N GLY A 10 -3.84 10.76 -5.61
CA GLY A 10 -3.91 11.36 -6.94
C GLY A 10 -3.16 12.68 -7.03
N ALA A 11 -3.38 13.61 -6.10
CA ALA A 11 -2.69 14.90 -6.07
C ALA A 11 -1.17 14.73 -5.94
N GLN A 12 -0.72 13.78 -5.12
CA GLN A 12 0.70 13.48 -4.96
C GLN A 12 1.33 12.93 -6.26
N GLY A 13 0.67 12.00 -6.93
CA GLY A 13 1.13 11.46 -8.21
C GLY A 13 1.22 12.54 -9.31
N PHE A 14 0.29 13.51 -9.32
CA PHE A 14 0.31 14.64 -10.25
C PHE A 14 1.50 15.57 -10.00
N LEU A 15 1.73 15.98 -8.75
CA LEU A 15 2.82 16.92 -8.39
C LEU A 15 4.20 16.34 -8.71
N THR A 16 4.42 15.05 -8.51
CA THR A 16 5.71 14.42 -8.78
C THR A 16 6.00 14.21 -10.25
N ASN A 17 4.97 14.13 -11.10
CA ASN A 17 5.16 13.96 -12.55
C ASN A 17 5.34 15.29 -13.31
N ILE A 18 5.03 16.46 -12.72
CA ILE A 18 5.23 17.77 -13.35
C ILE A 18 6.69 18.28 -13.22
N GLY A 19 7.43 17.80 -12.24
CA GLY A 19 8.73 18.35 -11.83
C GLY A 19 9.97 17.83 -12.56
N GLY A 20 9.99 17.68 -13.87
CA GLY A 20 11.20 17.52 -14.71
C GLY A 20 12.34 16.58 -14.24
N LEU A 21 13.30 16.32 -15.09
CA LEU A 21 14.34 15.28 -14.96
C LEU A 21 15.29 15.40 -13.76
N VAL A 22 15.53 16.61 -13.24
CA VAL A 22 16.51 16.86 -12.16
C VAL A 22 15.95 16.44 -10.79
N THR A 23 14.63 16.48 -10.63
CA THR A 23 13.95 16.11 -9.40
C THR A 23 13.63 14.60 -9.28
N MET A 24 13.75 13.83 -10.38
CA MET A 24 13.35 12.42 -10.40
C MET A 24 14.14 11.50 -9.46
N THR A 25 15.41 11.76 -9.23
CA THR A 25 16.25 10.92 -8.36
C THR A 25 15.89 11.01 -6.89
N VAL A 26 15.33 12.15 -6.46
CA VAL A 26 14.94 12.41 -5.06
C VAL A 26 13.42 12.30 -4.89
N THR A 27 12.62 12.75 -5.88
CA THR A 27 11.16 12.81 -5.77
C THR A 27 10.49 11.45 -5.94
N VAL A 28 11.02 10.52 -6.73
CA VAL A 28 10.41 9.19 -6.91
C VAL A 28 10.42 8.37 -5.61
N PRO A 29 11.55 8.24 -4.87
CA PRO A 29 11.54 7.59 -3.56
C PRO A 29 10.62 8.28 -2.55
N ALA A 30 10.63 9.62 -2.51
CA ALA A 30 9.79 10.42 -1.62
C ALA A 30 8.29 10.24 -1.95
N ASN A 31 7.94 10.16 -3.22
CA ASN A 31 6.57 9.92 -3.67
C ASN A 31 6.06 8.53 -3.24
N ILE A 32 6.86 7.49 -3.44
CA ILE A 32 6.48 6.12 -3.07
C ILE A 32 6.32 5.99 -1.56
N THR A 33 7.22 6.58 -0.78
CA THR A 33 7.12 6.62 0.68
C THR A 33 5.87 7.37 1.13
N GLY A 34 5.59 8.53 0.52
CA GLY A 34 4.41 9.33 0.81
C GLY A 34 3.11 8.58 0.46
N LEU A 35 3.06 7.93 -0.71
CA LEU A 35 1.92 7.12 -1.12
C LEU A 35 1.69 5.94 -0.16
N ALA A 36 2.75 5.24 0.23
CA ALA A 36 2.68 4.14 1.18
C ALA A 36 2.15 4.61 2.56
N LEU A 37 2.56 5.79 3.03
CA LEU A 37 2.04 6.38 4.26
C LEU A 37 0.55 6.71 4.18
N ILE A 38 0.11 7.30 3.06
CA ILE A 38 -1.31 7.59 2.83
C ILE A 38 -2.12 6.30 2.82
N GLN A 39 -1.64 5.28 2.12
CA GLN A 39 -2.27 3.96 2.05
C GLN A 39 -2.30 3.27 3.41
N CYS A 40 -1.20 3.30 4.17
CA CYS A 40 -1.13 2.74 5.52
C CYS A 40 -2.14 3.40 6.46
N ARG A 41 -2.22 4.73 6.46
CA ARG A 41 -3.20 5.48 7.26
C ARG A 41 -4.64 5.14 6.86
N MET A 42 -4.91 4.99 5.58
CA MET A 42 -6.23 4.58 5.09
C MET A 42 -6.61 3.20 5.61
N VAL A 43 -5.72 2.21 5.47
CA VAL A 43 -5.97 0.83 5.92
C VAL A 43 -6.12 0.77 7.43
N ALA A 44 -5.24 1.45 8.20
CA ALA A 44 -5.33 1.55 9.64
C ALA A 44 -6.65 2.19 10.11
N GLY A 45 -7.09 3.23 9.44
CA GLY A 45 -8.37 3.86 9.72
C GLY A 45 -9.57 2.96 9.42
N ILE A 46 -9.54 2.16 8.35
CA ILE A 46 -10.58 1.15 8.06
C ILE A 46 -10.61 0.12 9.20
N ALA A 47 -9.45 -0.43 9.57
CA ALA A 47 -9.34 -1.39 10.68
C ALA A 47 -9.89 -0.81 11.99
N HIS A 48 -9.50 0.43 12.34
CA HIS A 48 -9.98 1.10 13.55
C HIS A 48 -11.50 1.30 13.56
N LEU A 49 -12.07 1.78 12.46
CA LEU A 49 -13.52 1.97 12.33
C LEU A 49 -14.30 0.65 12.40
N ARG A 50 -13.65 -0.46 12.03
CA ARG A 50 -14.20 -1.82 12.13
C ARG A 50 -13.99 -2.47 13.51
N GLY A 51 -13.42 -1.74 14.49
CA GLY A 51 -13.27 -2.18 15.87
C GLY A 51 -11.99 -2.98 16.16
N TYR A 52 -11.00 -2.92 15.29
CA TYR A 52 -9.68 -3.51 15.55
C TYR A 52 -8.82 -2.56 16.38
N ASP A 53 -8.10 -3.12 17.36
CA ASP A 53 -7.14 -2.36 18.17
C ASP A 53 -5.83 -2.18 17.38
N LEU A 54 -5.46 -0.93 17.12
CA LEU A 54 -4.21 -0.59 16.41
C LEU A 54 -2.95 -0.82 17.26
N ALA A 55 -3.07 -0.95 18.58
CA ALA A 55 -1.98 -1.33 19.46
C ALA A 55 -1.66 -2.83 19.37
N ASP A 56 -2.62 -3.65 18.94
CA ASP A 56 -2.42 -5.09 18.77
C ASP A 56 -1.48 -5.37 17.58
N GLU A 57 -0.42 -6.13 17.86
CA GLU A 57 0.58 -6.50 16.86
C GLU A 57 -0.03 -7.30 15.69
N ARG A 58 -1.02 -8.13 15.95
CA ARG A 58 -1.75 -8.89 14.92
C ARG A 58 -2.46 -7.94 13.95
N THR A 59 -3.09 -6.90 14.47
CA THR A 59 -3.74 -5.87 13.67
C THR A 59 -2.71 -5.10 12.83
N ARG A 60 -1.56 -4.74 13.41
CA ARG A 60 -0.49 -4.06 12.68
C ARG A 60 0.08 -4.92 11.55
N ASN A 61 0.30 -6.20 11.80
CA ASN A 61 0.74 -7.17 10.79
C ASN A 61 -0.28 -7.30 9.66
N ALA A 62 -1.57 -7.36 9.98
CA ALA A 62 -2.63 -7.39 8.97
C ALA A 62 -2.68 -6.10 8.12
N ILE A 63 -2.51 -4.93 8.75
CA ILE A 63 -2.42 -3.65 8.04
C ILE A 63 -1.25 -3.64 7.06
N LEU A 64 -0.05 -4.04 7.52
CA LEU A 64 1.13 -4.13 6.66
C LEU A 64 0.94 -5.13 5.52
N ALA A 65 0.37 -6.31 5.80
CA ALA A 65 0.07 -7.29 4.76
C ALA A 65 -0.90 -6.74 3.71
N CYS A 66 -1.91 -5.94 4.10
CA CYS A 66 -2.80 -5.27 3.16
C CYS A 66 -2.06 -4.36 2.17
N LEU A 67 -0.95 -3.71 2.56
CA LEU A 67 -0.20 -2.81 1.69
C LEU A 67 0.42 -3.53 0.48
N LEU A 68 0.66 -4.82 0.58
CA LEU A 68 1.11 -5.65 -0.54
C LEU A 68 0.04 -5.78 -1.63
N GLY A 69 -1.23 -5.64 -1.26
CA GLY A 69 -2.37 -5.82 -2.15
C GLY A 69 -2.80 -7.28 -2.29
N GLU A 70 -4.02 -7.48 -2.77
CA GLU A 70 -4.71 -8.77 -2.82
C GLU A 70 -3.93 -9.85 -3.58
N GLU A 71 -3.41 -9.52 -4.76
CA GLU A 71 -2.71 -10.46 -5.64
C GLU A 71 -1.38 -10.94 -5.01
N GLU A 72 -0.63 -10.00 -4.42
CA GLU A 72 0.64 -10.32 -3.79
C GLU A 72 0.45 -11.14 -2.51
N VAL A 73 -0.52 -10.76 -1.67
CA VAL A 73 -0.89 -11.54 -0.49
C VAL A 73 -1.27 -12.96 -0.88
N ALA A 74 -2.12 -13.15 -1.88
CA ALA A 74 -2.52 -14.48 -2.36
C ALA A 74 -1.31 -15.29 -2.85
N ARG A 75 -0.37 -14.64 -3.56
CA ARG A 75 0.87 -15.27 -4.03
C ARG A 75 1.77 -15.71 -2.87
N LEU A 76 1.94 -14.85 -1.86
CA LEU A 76 2.78 -15.14 -0.69
C LEU A 76 2.18 -16.23 0.19
N VAL A 77 0.87 -16.25 0.37
CA VAL A 77 0.15 -17.33 1.08
C VAL A 77 0.32 -18.65 0.34
N LYS A 78 0.13 -18.65 -0.98
CA LYS A 78 0.35 -19.87 -1.81
C LYS A 78 1.78 -20.39 -1.72
N ARG A 79 2.77 -19.50 -1.61
CA ARG A 79 4.19 -19.85 -1.47
C ARG A 79 4.60 -20.14 -0.02
N LYS A 80 3.67 -20.12 0.94
CA LYS A 80 3.93 -20.31 2.38
C LYS A 80 4.91 -19.28 2.98
N LYS A 81 5.07 -18.12 2.34
CA LYS A 81 5.84 -17.00 2.87
C LYS A 81 5.01 -16.14 3.84
N LEU A 82 3.71 -16.09 3.64
CA LEU A 82 2.74 -15.50 4.55
C LEU A 82 1.82 -16.61 5.07
N PRO A 83 1.57 -16.70 6.39
CA PRO A 83 0.78 -17.83 6.93
C PRO A 83 -0.70 -17.74 6.57
N ALA A 84 -1.24 -16.52 6.40
CA ALA A 84 -2.66 -16.32 6.17
C ALA A 84 -2.95 -14.93 5.56
N PRO A 85 -4.15 -14.67 5.00
CA PRO A 85 -4.59 -13.35 4.58
C PRO A 85 -4.80 -12.40 5.77
N PRO A 86 -4.90 -11.07 5.54
CA PRO A 86 -4.91 -10.05 6.60
C PRO A 86 -5.95 -10.25 7.69
N MET A 87 -7.19 -10.61 7.35
CA MET A 87 -8.22 -10.86 8.35
C MET A 87 -7.83 -12.00 9.30
N ALA A 88 -7.31 -13.10 8.76
CA ALA A 88 -6.89 -14.24 9.58
C ALA A 88 -5.66 -13.90 10.45
N LEU A 89 -4.75 -13.03 9.96
CA LEU A 89 -3.65 -12.50 10.77
C LEU A 89 -4.16 -11.65 11.94
N ALA A 90 -5.11 -10.72 11.67
CA ALA A 90 -5.68 -9.84 12.69
C ALA A 90 -6.48 -10.57 13.76
N THR A 91 -6.96 -11.78 13.46
CA THR A 91 -7.79 -12.60 14.35
C THR A 91 -7.09 -13.86 14.86
N ALA A 92 -5.81 -14.02 14.57
CA ALA A 92 -5.02 -15.18 15.00
C ALA A 92 -5.04 -15.34 16.53
N PRO A 93 -5.05 -16.57 17.06
CA PRO A 93 -5.10 -16.80 18.50
C PRO A 93 -3.80 -16.40 19.20
N SER A 94 -2.67 -16.42 18.49
CA SER A 94 -1.34 -16.07 19.01
C SER A 94 -0.59 -15.15 18.06
N VAL A 95 0.34 -14.39 18.63
CA VAL A 95 1.31 -13.57 17.85
C VAL A 95 2.51 -14.44 17.52
N ASP A 96 2.94 -14.41 16.26
CA ASP A 96 4.24 -14.95 15.84
C ASP A 96 5.26 -13.80 15.85
N PRO A 97 6.25 -13.80 16.75
CA PRO A 97 7.21 -12.69 16.89
C PRO A 97 8.05 -12.45 15.62
N GLU A 98 8.28 -13.50 14.81
CA GLU A 98 9.05 -13.38 13.58
C GLU A 98 8.22 -12.87 12.40
N LEU A 99 6.90 -12.96 12.51
CA LEU A 99 5.99 -12.61 11.42
C LEU A 99 6.08 -11.13 11.04
N SER A 100 6.18 -10.24 12.04
CA SER A 100 6.33 -8.80 11.82
C SER A 100 7.55 -8.46 10.97
N GLY A 101 8.70 -9.08 11.24
CA GLY A 101 9.92 -8.89 10.47
C GLY A 101 9.79 -9.45 9.05
N ARG A 102 9.16 -10.60 8.87
CA ARG A 102 8.92 -11.20 7.55
C ARG A 102 8.01 -10.34 6.69
N ILE A 103 6.89 -9.87 7.25
CA ILE A 103 5.95 -8.97 6.53
C ILE A 103 6.63 -7.66 6.18
N ALA A 104 7.35 -7.04 7.12
CA ALA A 104 8.08 -5.80 6.87
C ALA A 104 9.11 -5.95 5.74
N GLY A 105 9.82 -7.09 5.70
CA GLY A 105 10.75 -7.42 4.62
C GLY A 105 10.07 -7.54 3.25
N GLU A 106 8.92 -8.21 3.17
CA GLU A 106 8.16 -8.32 1.91
C GLU A 106 7.60 -6.95 1.47
N VAL A 107 7.10 -6.12 2.40
CA VAL A 107 6.64 -4.76 2.10
C VAL A 107 7.81 -3.90 1.59
N ALA A 108 8.97 -3.95 2.24
CA ALA A 108 10.16 -3.21 1.80
C ALA A 108 10.62 -3.67 0.40
N SER A 109 10.63 -4.98 0.14
CA SER A 109 10.96 -5.56 -1.16
C SER A 109 10.00 -5.10 -2.26
N ASP A 110 8.68 -5.09 -1.99
CA ASP A 110 7.66 -4.60 -2.91
C ASP A 110 7.85 -3.09 -3.21
N MET A 111 8.15 -2.28 -2.18
CA MET A 111 8.45 -0.87 -2.38
C MET A 111 9.68 -0.64 -3.26
N VAL A 112 10.75 -1.40 -3.06
CA VAL A 112 11.95 -1.34 -3.90
C VAL A 112 11.62 -1.73 -5.35
N ALA A 113 10.82 -2.78 -5.55
CA ALA A 113 10.38 -3.22 -6.87
C ALA A 113 9.56 -2.14 -7.59
N ARG A 114 8.67 -1.45 -6.88
CA ARG A 114 7.89 -0.31 -7.41
C ARG A 114 8.81 0.86 -7.82
N ILE A 115 9.81 1.20 -7.00
CA ILE A 115 10.81 2.23 -7.33
C ILE A 115 11.55 1.87 -8.62
N THR A 116 12.00 0.63 -8.72
CA THR A 116 12.74 0.14 -9.90
C THR A 116 11.84 0.10 -11.13
N GLY A 117 10.62 -0.41 -11.00
CA GLY A 117 9.63 -0.46 -12.08
C GLY A 117 9.25 0.92 -12.60
N THR A 118 9.06 1.89 -11.70
CA THR A 118 8.78 3.29 -12.07
C THR A 118 9.94 3.91 -12.84
N ARG A 119 11.20 3.64 -12.45
CA ARG A 119 12.39 4.10 -13.20
C ARG A 119 12.45 3.53 -14.61
N MET A 120 12.13 2.25 -14.79
CA MET A 120 12.11 1.63 -16.12
C MET A 120 11.00 2.23 -17.00
N ALA A 121 9.80 2.39 -16.47
CA ALA A 121 8.66 2.98 -17.19
C ALA A 121 8.94 4.43 -17.64
N THR A 122 9.59 5.24 -16.79
CA THR A 122 9.95 6.63 -17.12
C THR A 122 11.04 6.73 -18.19
N THR A 123 11.92 5.74 -18.26
CA THR A 123 12.97 5.68 -19.30
C THR A 123 12.36 5.41 -20.68
N ILE A 124 11.31 4.61 -20.75
CA ILE A 124 10.59 4.27 -21.99
C ILE A 124 9.62 5.39 -22.39
N GLY A 125 8.98 6.05 -21.41
CA GLY A 125 7.96 7.10 -21.61
C GLY A 125 8.47 8.51 -21.88
N ARG A 126 9.77 8.71 -22.09
CA ARG A 126 10.46 10.01 -22.17
C ARG A 126 9.97 11.01 -23.25
N ARG A 127 9.01 10.64 -24.09
CA ARG A 127 8.60 11.48 -25.24
C ARG A 127 7.36 12.34 -25.03
N VAL A 128 6.61 12.21 -23.90
CA VAL A 128 5.37 13.01 -23.70
C VAL A 128 5.17 13.39 -22.22
N PRO A 129 5.66 14.58 -21.76
CA PRO A 129 5.62 14.99 -20.34
C PRO A 129 4.21 15.17 -19.77
N VAL A 130 3.27 15.68 -20.56
CA VAL A 130 1.90 16.00 -20.11
C VAL A 130 1.05 14.73 -19.92
N VAL A 131 1.23 13.72 -20.75
CA VAL A 131 0.51 12.45 -20.66
C VAL A 131 0.96 11.65 -19.42
N GLY A 132 2.24 11.76 -19.05
CA GLY A 132 2.79 11.09 -17.85
C GLY A 132 2.15 11.53 -16.53
N GLY A 133 1.81 12.82 -16.39
CA GLY A 133 1.17 13.36 -15.18
C GLY A 133 -0.24 12.81 -14.97
N VAL A 134 -1.06 12.78 -16.01
CA VAL A 134 -2.43 12.25 -15.96
C VAL A 134 -2.44 10.73 -15.72
N ILE A 135 -1.52 10.00 -16.35
CA ILE A 135 -1.39 8.54 -16.15
C ILE A 135 -0.93 8.23 -14.73
N GLY A 136 0.04 8.98 -14.18
CA GLY A 136 0.49 8.80 -12.79
C GLY A 136 -0.62 9.05 -11.78
N LEU A 137 -1.36 10.15 -11.93
CA LEU A 137 -2.53 10.49 -11.11
C LEU A 137 -3.56 9.35 -11.09
N SER A 138 -3.93 8.87 -12.27
CA SER A 138 -4.94 7.82 -12.41
C SER A 138 -4.45 6.47 -11.87
N ALA A 139 -3.18 6.13 -12.05
CA ALA A 139 -2.59 4.90 -11.54
C ALA A 139 -2.54 4.89 -10.00
N ASP A 140 -2.05 5.97 -9.37
CA ASP A 140 -1.97 6.08 -7.91
C ASP A 140 -3.36 6.12 -7.25
N ALA A 141 -4.31 6.83 -7.85
CA ALA A 141 -5.70 6.84 -7.41
C ALA A 141 -6.33 5.45 -7.53
N TYR A 142 -6.13 4.76 -8.65
CA TYR A 142 -6.67 3.43 -8.89
C TYR A 142 -6.08 2.38 -7.94
N THR A 143 -4.76 2.39 -7.74
CA THR A 143 -4.11 1.45 -6.80
C THR A 143 -4.57 1.69 -5.36
N THR A 144 -4.72 2.96 -4.95
CA THR A 144 -5.23 3.31 -3.62
C THR A 144 -6.70 2.90 -3.46
N TRP A 145 -7.52 3.07 -4.48
CA TRP A 145 -8.90 2.59 -4.48
C TRP A 145 -8.99 1.06 -4.35
N ARG A 146 -8.22 0.31 -5.16
CA ARG A 146 -8.16 -1.16 -5.06
C ARG A 146 -7.74 -1.62 -3.67
N LEU A 147 -6.71 -0.99 -3.11
CA LEU A 147 -6.22 -1.29 -1.77
C LEU A 147 -7.28 -1.00 -0.69
N GLY A 148 -7.98 0.14 -0.79
CA GLY A 148 -9.07 0.48 0.12
C GLY A 148 -10.22 -0.53 0.06
N ARG A 149 -10.59 -0.97 -1.14
CA ARG A 149 -11.61 -2.02 -1.33
C ARG A 149 -11.16 -3.37 -0.79
N TYR A 150 -9.90 -3.72 -0.95
CA TYR A 150 -9.34 -4.93 -0.38
C TYR A 150 -9.36 -4.88 1.15
N ALA A 151 -8.86 -3.80 1.76
CA ALA A 151 -8.90 -3.63 3.21
C ALA A 151 -10.33 -3.64 3.76
N ASP A 152 -11.30 -3.06 3.06
CA ASP A 152 -12.70 -3.06 3.47
C ASP A 152 -13.31 -4.48 3.51
N ARG A 153 -12.88 -5.38 2.62
CA ARG A 153 -13.26 -6.80 2.62
C ARG A 153 -12.54 -7.61 3.69
N GLU A 154 -11.27 -7.31 3.94
CA GLU A 154 -10.45 -8.05 4.91
C GLU A 154 -10.77 -7.67 6.36
N PHE A 155 -11.02 -6.39 6.67
CA PHE A 155 -11.36 -5.95 8.01
C PHE A 155 -12.88 -5.97 8.23
N LEU A 156 -13.46 -7.15 8.47
CA LEU A 156 -14.87 -7.27 8.79
C LEU A 156 -15.20 -6.58 10.13
N PRO A 157 -16.42 -5.98 10.27
CA PRO A 157 -16.82 -5.34 11.53
C PRO A 157 -16.72 -6.28 12.72
N ARG A 158 -16.10 -5.81 13.80
CA ARG A 158 -16.04 -6.50 15.09
C ARG A 158 -16.91 -5.76 16.09
N ASN A 159 -17.82 -6.48 16.77
CA ASN A 159 -18.53 -5.89 17.89
C ASN A 159 -17.50 -5.54 18.99
N ARG A 160 -17.41 -4.25 19.34
CA ARG A 160 -16.70 -3.82 20.53
C ARG A 160 -17.46 -4.43 21.74
N ARG A 161 -16.87 -5.44 22.36
CA ARG A 161 -17.29 -5.89 23.68
C ARG A 161 -16.69 -4.99 24.73
#